data_ba5d68fce36cfb1a39bca6fb2571872d
#
_entry.id   ba5d68fce36cfb1a39bca6fb2571872d
#
_cell.length_a   1.000
_cell.length_b   1.000
_cell.length_c   1.000
_cell.angle_alpha   90.00
_cell.angle_beta   90.00
_cell.angle_gamma   90.00
#
_symmetry.space_group_name_H-M   'P 1'
#
loop_
_entity.id
_entity.type
_entity.pdbx_description
1 polymer ?
#
loop_
_entity_poly.entity_id
_entity_poly.type
_entity_poly.pdbx_seq_one_letter_code
_entity_poly.pdbx_strand_id
1 'polypeptide(L)'
;MELYEVLERRRTYRDYSDREVSDEILKKVIGAAFKAPTNDHLRQLEFVVVRGRENIAKVIAPLEKNMAAFKELVSEVDDSGDKDKMEMFADALPKQQKMLMESGLLILPFYCQKQSPLLKPLEQSSLNYFASAWCALENMLLAATSEGLGTVFHIPV
;
A
#
# COMPACT_ATOMS: atom_id res chain seq x y z
N MET A 1 20.75 4.02 -11.53
CA MET A 1 20.68 2.54 -11.32
C MET A 1 20.04 1.95 -12.55
N GLU A 2 20.61 0.89 -13.08
CA GLU A 2 20.07 0.21 -14.26
C GLU A 2 18.79 -0.58 -13.88
N LEU A 3 17.87 -0.75 -14.85
CA LEU A 3 16.56 -1.36 -14.59
C LEU A 3 16.63 -2.73 -13.91
N TYR A 4 17.47 -3.62 -14.42
CA TYR A 4 17.60 -4.96 -13.85
C TYR A 4 18.16 -4.95 -12.43
N GLU A 5 19.06 -4.03 -12.13
CA GLU A 5 19.57 -3.82 -10.78
C GLU A 5 18.46 -3.35 -9.83
N VAL A 6 17.57 -2.46 -10.28
CA VAL A 6 16.42 -2.01 -9.50
C VAL A 6 15.48 -3.18 -9.20
N LEU A 7 15.17 -3.99 -10.21
CA LEU A 7 14.30 -5.17 -10.07
C LEU A 7 14.88 -6.17 -9.05
N GLU A 8 16.18 -6.40 -9.09
CA GLU A 8 16.87 -7.29 -8.14
C GLU A 8 16.90 -6.75 -6.72
N ARG A 9 17.05 -5.42 -6.55
CA ARG A 9 17.17 -4.78 -5.24
C ARG A 9 15.83 -4.52 -4.57
N ARG A 10 14.74 -4.38 -5.32
CA ARG A 10 13.44 -4.11 -4.73
C ARG A 10 13.06 -5.21 -3.74
N ARG A 11 12.81 -4.82 -2.51
CA ARG A 11 12.35 -5.70 -1.42
C ARG A 11 11.26 -5.00 -0.60
N THR A 12 10.52 -5.77 0.15
CA THR A 12 9.61 -5.27 1.17
C THR A 12 10.39 -4.95 2.43
N TYR A 13 10.42 -3.67 2.79
CA TYR A 13 11.08 -3.17 4.00
C TYR A 13 10.03 -2.80 5.04
N ARG A 14 10.23 -3.21 6.28
CA ARG A 14 9.31 -2.95 7.39
C ARG A 14 9.95 -2.20 8.55
N ASP A 15 11.24 -1.94 8.45
CA ASP A 15 12.01 -1.11 9.37
C ASP A 15 12.51 0.11 8.62
N TYR A 16 12.34 1.28 9.21
CA TYR A 16 12.66 2.55 8.59
C TYR A 16 13.63 3.35 9.44
N SER A 17 14.46 4.14 8.78
CA SER A 17 15.29 5.16 9.41
C SER A 17 14.50 6.47 9.58
N ASP A 18 14.99 7.35 10.44
CA ASP A 18 14.43 8.70 10.64
C ASP A 18 14.73 9.66 9.48
N ARG A 19 15.31 9.17 8.39
CA ARG A 19 15.63 10.00 7.23
C ARG A 19 14.36 10.44 6.50
N GLU A 20 14.19 11.73 6.39
CA GLU A 20 13.08 12.32 5.65
C GLU A 20 13.23 12.13 4.13
N VAL A 21 12.11 11.87 3.48
CA VAL A 21 12.01 11.82 2.02
C VAL A 21 11.78 13.24 1.50
N SER A 22 12.69 13.76 0.68
CA SER A 22 12.57 15.09 0.10
C SER A 22 11.41 15.16 -0.91
N ASP A 23 10.90 16.37 -1.12
CA ASP A 23 9.83 16.60 -2.11
C ASP A 23 10.29 16.29 -3.53
N GLU A 24 11.57 16.46 -3.83
CA GLU A 24 12.13 16.12 -5.14
C GLU A 24 12.06 14.61 -5.40
N ILE A 25 12.48 13.81 -4.43
CA ILE A 25 12.41 12.35 -4.51
C ILE A 25 10.94 11.92 -4.59
N LEU A 26 10.08 12.48 -3.75
CA LEU A 26 8.66 12.16 -3.75
C LEU A 26 8.00 12.46 -5.11
N LYS A 27 8.30 13.60 -5.71
CA LYS A 27 7.81 13.96 -7.05
C LYS A 27 8.28 12.98 -8.12
N LYS A 28 9.51 12.49 -8.05
CA LYS A 28 10.01 11.47 -8.98
C LYS A 28 9.25 10.15 -8.82
N VAL A 29 9.06 9.71 -7.58
CA VAL A 29 8.36 8.46 -7.26
C VAL A 29 6.90 8.50 -7.72
N ILE A 30 6.16 9.56 -7.38
CA ILE A 30 4.78 9.73 -7.83
C ILE A 30 4.71 9.95 -9.35
N GLY A 31 5.67 10.69 -9.91
CA GLY A 31 5.79 10.88 -11.35
C GLY A 31 5.96 9.58 -12.13
N ALA A 32 6.67 8.60 -11.56
CA ALA A 32 6.81 7.28 -12.15
C ALA A 32 5.46 6.52 -12.20
N ALA A 33 4.61 6.67 -11.18
CA ALA A 33 3.27 6.08 -11.18
C ALA A 33 2.45 6.55 -12.40
N PHE A 34 2.50 7.84 -12.71
CA PHE A 34 1.76 8.41 -13.83
C PHE A 34 2.33 8.04 -15.22
N LYS A 35 3.44 7.34 -15.29
CA LYS A 35 3.98 6.76 -16.52
C LYS A 35 3.43 5.36 -16.82
N ALA A 36 2.73 4.74 -15.86
CA ALA A 36 2.10 3.45 -16.07
C ALA A 36 0.97 3.55 -17.10
N PRO A 37 0.71 2.46 -17.85
CA PRO A 37 -0.47 2.40 -18.71
C PRO A 37 -1.75 2.45 -17.88
N THR A 38 -2.78 3.08 -18.42
CA THR A 38 -4.11 3.13 -17.79
C THR A 38 -5.16 2.56 -18.72
N ASN A 39 -6.14 1.86 -18.17
CA ASN A 39 -7.27 1.36 -18.93
C ASN A 39 -7.98 2.55 -19.61
N ASP A 40 -8.26 2.41 -20.92
CA ASP A 40 -8.95 3.39 -21.75
C ASP A 40 -8.39 4.84 -21.66
N HIS A 41 -7.14 4.98 -21.27
CA HIS A 41 -6.46 6.27 -21.03
C HIS A 41 -7.17 7.18 -20.02
N LEU A 42 -7.98 6.65 -19.12
CA LEU A 42 -8.83 7.42 -18.22
C LEU A 42 -8.05 8.19 -17.13
N ARG A 43 -6.82 7.78 -16.83
CA ARG A 43 -5.91 8.47 -15.88
C ARG A 43 -6.59 8.85 -14.55
N GLN A 44 -7.36 7.93 -14.00
CA GLN A 44 -8.23 8.15 -12.82
C GLN A 44 -7.54 7.90 -11.49
N LEU A 45 -6.22 7.86 -11.47
CA LEU A 45 -5.42 7.61 -10.29
C LEU A 45 -5.03 8.94 -9.62
N GLU A 46 -5.26 9.02 -8.33
CA GLU A 46 -4.84 10.11 -7.48
C GLU A 46 -4.05 9.57 -6.29
N PHE A 47 -3.14 10.38 -5.76
CA PHE A 47 -2.33 10.01 -4.60
C PHE A 47 -2.45 11.07 -3.52
N VAL A 48 -2.79 10.65 -2.31
CA VAL A 48 -2.71 11.50 -1.13
C VAL A 48 -1.43 11.17 -0.38
N VAL A 49 -0.62 12.18 -0.15
CA VAL A 49 0.62 12.08 0.61
C VAL A 49 0.38 12.53 2.03
N VAL A 50 0.65 11.64 2.97
CA VAL A 50 0.52 11.90 4.40
C VAL A 50 1.90 11.92 5.04
N ARG A 51 2.27 13.05 5.62
CA ARG A 51 3.54 13.25 6.31
C ARG A 51 3.33 13.58 7.77
N GLY A 52 4.29 13.16 8.57
CA GLY A 52 4.34 13.45 9.98
C GLY A 52 3.50 12.50 10.83
N ARG A 53 4.05 12.16 11.97
CA ARG A 53 3.50 11.13 12.89
C ARG A 53 2.06 11.40 13.30
N GLU A 54 1.70 12.66 13.57
CA GLU A 54 0.34 13.03 13.96
C GLU A 54 -0.68 12.77 12.84
N ASN A 55 -0.35 13.13 11.59
CA ASN A 55 -1.24 12.91 10.45
C ASN A 55 -1.35 11.43 10.11
N ILE A 56 -0.24 10.70 10.20
CA ILE A 56 -0.23 9.25 10.02
C ILE A 56 -1.13 8.59 11.06
N ALA A 57 -1.01 8.97 12.35
CA ALA A 57 -1.86 8.46 13.40
C ALA A 57 -3.36 8.67 13.12
N LYS A 58 -3.76 9.84 12.62
CA LYS A 58 -5.15 10.11 12.23
C LYS A 58 -5.64 9.19 11.11
N VAL A 59 -4.77 8.90 10.14
CA VAL A 59 -5.12 8.03 8.99
C VAL A 59 -5.24 6.57 9.41
N ILE A 60 -4.37 6.10 10.30
CA ILE A 60 -4.39 4.70 10.73
C ILE A 60 -5.36 4.41 11.89
N ALA A 61 -5.85 5.43 12.59
CA ALA A 61 -6.77 5.26 13.72
C ALA A 61 -8.01 4.39 13.42
N PRO A 62 -8.65 4.47 12.23
CA PRO A 62 -9.74 3.55 11.88
C PRO A 62 -9.29 2.09 11.77
N LEU A 63 -8.04 1.83 11.37
CA LEU A 63 -7.50 0.48 11.25
C LEU A 63 -7.38 -0.21 12.61
N GLU A 64 -7.13 0.55 13.68
CA GLU A 64 -7.03 0.03 15.05
C GLU A 64 -8.34 -0.63 15.49
N LYS A 65 -9.48 0.00 15.14
CA LYS A 65 -10.80 -0.54 15.47
C LYS A 65 -11.09 -1.84 14.69
N ASN A 66 -10.73 -1.85 13.41
CA ASN A 66 -10.89 -3.03 12.56
C ASN A 66 -9.99 -4.18 13.03
N MET A 67 -8.77 -3.86 13.48
CA MET A 67 -7.85 -4.86 14.03
C MET A 67 -8.37 -5.49 15.31
N ALA A 68 -9.03 -4.74 16.19
CA ALA A 68 -9.66 -5.28 17.39
C ALA A 68 -10.78 -6.25 17.03
N ALA A 69 -11.67 -5.84 16.12
CA ALA A 69 -12.75 -6.69 15.60
C ALA A 69 -12.21 -7.95 14.88
N PHE A 70 -11.12 -7.80 14.11
CA PHE A 70 -10.48 -8.92 13.43
C PHE A 70 -9.86 -9.92 14.41
N LYS A 71 -9.22 -9.47 15.50
CA LYS A 71 -8.70 -10.34 16.55
C LYS A 71 -9.81 -11.11 17.23
N GLU A 72 -10.96 -10.51 17.49
CA GLU A 72 -12.13 -11.16 18.05
C GLU A 72 -12.67 -12.22 17.08
N LEU A 73 -12.83 -11.89 15.81
CA LEU A 73 -13.25 -12.83 14.76
C LEU A 73 -12.28 -14.00 14.62
N VAL A 74 -10.97 -13.76 14.67
CA VAL A 74 -9.93 -14.80 14.60
C VAL A 74 -9.97 -15.72 15.80
N SER A 75 -10.32 -15.21 16.99
CA SER A 75 -10.45 -16.03 18.21
C SER A 75 -11.67 -16.95 18.20
N GLU A 76 -12.69 -16.63 17.38
CA GLU A 76 -13.91 -17.40 17.24
C GLU A 76 -13.86 -18.45 16.12
N VAL A 77 -12.87 -18.39 15.23
CA VAL A 77 -12.71 -19.38 14.15
C VAL A 77 -12.19 -20.69 14.70
N ASP A 78 -13.08 -21.66 14.76
CA ASP A 78 -12.87 -23.01 15.22
C ASP A 78 -11.81 -23.77 14.40
N ASP A 79 -11.27 -24.79 14.99
CA ASP A 79 -10.19 -25.74 14.76
C ASP A 79 -9.97 -26.30 13.34
N SER A 80 -10.69 -25.84 12.32
CA SER A 80 -10.65 -26.38 10.95
C SER A 80 -9.67 -25.63 10.00
N GLY A 81 -9.02 -24.58 10.45
CA GLY A 81 -8.18 -23.75 9.59
C GLY A 81 -6.87 -23.39 10.29
N ASP A 82 -5.85 -23.64 9.66
CA ASP A 82 -4.53 -23.05 9.66
C ASP A 82 -4.17 -22.19 10.93
N LYS A 83 -4.01 -22.87 12.08
CA LYS A 83 -3.55 -22.25 13.35
C LYS A 83 -2.26 -21.43 13.14
N ASP A 84 -1.34 -21.96 12.33
CA ASP A 84 -0.06 -21.32 12.04
C ASP A 84 -0.28 -19.97 11.36
N LYS A 85 -1.27 -19.90 10.47
CA LYS A 85 -1.64 -18.66 9.78
C LYS A 85 -2.26 -17.62 10.71
N MET A 86 -3.09 -18.07 11.64
CA MET A 86 -3.71 -17.21 12.64
C MET A 86 -2.69 -16.65 13.64
N GLU A 87 -1.78 -17.49 14.12
CA GLU A 87 -0.66 -17.05 14.97
C GLU A 87 0.24 -16.05 14.23
N MET A 88 0.53 -16.29 12.95
CA MET A 88 1.28 -15.35 12.11
C MET A 88 0.59 -14.00 12.00
N PHE A 89 -0.73 -13.95 11.80
CA PHE A 89 -1.47 -12.67 11.73
C PHE A 89 -1.53 -11.98 13.09
N ALA A 90 -1.74 -12.70 14.17
CA ALA A 90 -1.75 -12.13 15.53
C ALA A 90 -0.42 -11.48 15.89
N ASP A 91 0.70 -12.05 15.45
CA ASP A 91 2.04 -11.49 15.62
C ASP A 91 2.29 -10.29 14.65
N ALA A 92 1.82 -10.40 13.41
CA ALA A 92 2.09 -9.40 12.39
C ALA A 92 1.32 -8.07 12.59
N LEU A 93 0.08 -8.12 13.07
CA LEU A 93 -0.78 -6.94 13.17
C LEU A 93 -0.21 -5.80 14.03
N PRO A 94 0.28 -6.05 15.27
CA PRO A 94 0.91 -4.99 16.08
C PRO A 94 2.17 -4.44 15.44
N LYS A 95 2.94 -5.30 14.76
CA LYS A 95 4.17 -4.90 14.04
C LYS A 95 3.85 -4.01 12.85
N GLN A 96 2.75 -4.28 12.13
CA GLN A 96 2.30 -3.45 11.02
C GLN A 96 1.91 -2.04 11.47
N GLN A 97 1.19 -1.91 12.57
CA GLN A 97 0.82 -0.61 13.12
C GLN A 97 2.08 0.21 13.49
N LYS A 98 3.01 -0.41 14.20
CA LYS A 98 4.29 0.21 14.52
C LYS A 98 5.02 0.67 13.25
N MET A 99 5.11 -0.21 12.26
CA MET A 99 5.72 0.06 10.96
C MET A 99 5.08 1.28 10.28
N LEU A 100 3.75 1.38 10.23
CA LEU A 100 3.05 2.51 9.63
C LEU A 100 3.36 3.81 10.37
N MET A 101 3.39 3.79 11.71
CA MET A 101 3.73 4.95 12.55
C MET A 101 5.18 5.41 12.36
N GLU A 102 6.09 4.50 12.10
CA GLU A 102 7.53 4.77 11.94
C GLU A 102 7.93 5.09 10.50
N SER A 103 7.03 4.88 9.53
CA SER A 103 7.34 5.09 8.11
C SER A 103 7.65 6.54 7.74
N GLY A 104 7.21 7.51 8.54
CA GLY A 104 7.38 8.95 8.30
C GLY A 104 6.60 9.49 7.11
N LEU A 105 6.20 8.62 6.18
CA LEU A 105 5.52 8.97 4.94
C LEU A 105 4.58 7.84 4.51
N LEU A 106 3.29 8.16 4.31
CA LEU A 106 2.33 7.27 3.65
C LEU A 106 1.89 7.88 2.31
N ILE A 107 1.74 7.04 1.32
CA ILE A 107 1.14 7.41 0.04
C ILE A 107 -0.10 6.55 -0.14
N LEU A 108 -1.26 7.19 -0.17
CA LEU A 108 -2.55 6.54 -0.32
C LEU A 108 -3.00 6.67 -1.77
N PRO A 109 -3.05 5.57 -2.53
CA PRO A 109 -3.60 5.57 -3.87
C PRO A 109 -5.12 5.61 -3.83
N PHE A 110 -5.72 6.49 -4.59
CA PHE A 110 -7.15 6.56 -4.82
C PHE A 110 -7.45 6.36 -6.29
N TYR A 111 -8.51 5.64 -6.53
CA TYR A 111 -9.03 5.42 -7.86
C TYR A 111 -10.40 6.08 -7.99
N CYS A 112 -10.52 7.07 -8.88
CA CYS A 112 -11.76 7.78 -9.08
C CYS A 112 -12.69 7.00 -10.01
N GLN A 113 -13.79 6.48 -9.46
CA GLN A 113 -14.80 5.73 -10.21
C GLN A 113 -16.22 6.16 -9.84
N LYS A 114 -17.09 6.14 -10.84
CA LYS A 114 -18.54 6.38 -10.63
C LYS A 114 -19.21 5.23 -9.88
N GLN A 115 -18.66 4.02 -9.97
CA GLN A 115 -19.24 2.80 -9.39
C GLN A 115 -18.14 1.84 -8.94
N SER A 116 -18.35 1.22 -7.78
CA SER A 116 -17.39 0.23 -7.28
C SER A 116 -17.35 -0.98 -8.24
N PRO A 117 -16.15 -1.37 -8.71
CA PRO A 117 -15.98 -2.54 -9.56
C PRO A 117 -16.37 -3.86 -8.86
N LEU A 118 -16.41 -3.86 -7.52
CA LEU A 118 -16.81 -5.02 -6.74
C LEU A 118 -18.34 -5.23 -6.74
N LEU A 119 -19.11 -4.16 -6.95
CA LEU A 119 -20.58 -4.24 -6.93
C LEU A 119 -21.16 -4.68 -8.27
N LYS A 120 -20.47 -4.40 -9.38
CA LYS A 120 -20.94 -4.75 -10.73
C LYS A 120 -19.81 -5.27 -11.62
N PRO A 121 -19.23 -6.42 -11.30
CA PRO A 121 -18.05 -6.92 -12.01
C PRO A 121 -18.34 -7.36 -13.47
N LEU A 122 -19.61 -7.54 -13.84
CA LEU A 122 -20.01 -8.03 -15.17
C LEU A 122 -20.35 -6.91 -16.16
N GLU A 123 -20.57 -5.68 -15.72
CA GLU A 123 -20.99 -4.59 -16.62
C GLU A 123 -19.84 -3.95 -17.42
N GLN A 124 -18.61 -4.06 -16.94
CA GLN A 124 -17.41 -3.60 -17.65
C GLN A 124 -16.22 -4.44 -17.19
N SER A 125 -15.09 -4.38 -17.91
CA SER A 125 -13.85 -5.02 -17.45
C SER A 125 -13.28 -4.27 -16.22
N SER A 126 -14.05 -4.33 -15.14
CA SER A 126 -13.82 -3.61 -13.88
C SER A 126 -12.48 -3.93 -13.23
N LEU A 127 -11.93 -5.12 -13.51
CA LEU A 127 -10.60 -5.53 -13.05
C LEU A 127 -9.47 -4.75 -13.73
N ASN A 128 -9.69 -4.19 -14.91
CA ASN A 128 -8.67 -3.39 -15.60
C ASN A 128 -8.32 -2.11 -14.84
N TYR A 129 -9.23 -1.62 -14.04
CA TYR A 129 -8.96 -0.46 -13.18
C TYR A 129 -7.96 -0.82 -12.08
N PHE A 130 -8.16 -1.97 -11.44
CA PHE A 130 -7.19 -2.48 -10.48
C PHE A 130 -5.85 -2.75 -11.13
N ALA A 131 -5.84 -3.33 -12.33
CA ALA A 131 -4.61 -3.56 -13.08
C ALA A 131 -3.85 -2.25 -13.33
N SER A 132 -4.55 -1.17 -13.73
CA SER A 132 -3.94 0.16 -13.91
C SER A 132 -3.33 0.69 -12.61
N ALA A 133 -4.03 0.53 -11.48
CA ALA A 133 -3.52 0.93 -10.18
C ALA A 133 -2.26 0.14 -9.80
N TRP A 134 -2.29 -1.19 -9.97
CA TRP A 134 -1.13 -2.03 -9.64
C TRP A 134 0.08 -1.76 -10.52
N CYS A 135 -0.11 -1.50 -11.82
CA CYS A 135 0.98 -1.06 -12.70
C CYS A 135 1.62 0.25 -12.21
N ALA A 136 0.80 1.21 -11.81
CA ALA A 136 1.29 2.48 -11.30
C ALA A 136 2.03 2.31 -9.96
N LEU A 137 1.52 1.48 -9.07
CA LEU A 137 2.15 1.17 -7.80
C LEU A 137 3.49 0.46 -7.97
N GLU A 138 3.60 -0.49 -8.90
CA GLU A 138 4.88 -1.14 -9.18
C GLU A 138 5.91 -0.14 -9.71
N ASN A 139 5.53 0.76 -10.61
CA ASN A 139 6.42 1.83 -11.06
C ASN A 139 6.90 2.70 -9.88
N MET A 140 6.05 2.98 -8.90
CA MET A 140 6.44 3.70 -7.68
C MET A 140 7.46 2.93 -6.86
N LEU A 141 7.25 1.63 -6.67
CA LEU A 141 8.19 0.78 -5.90
C LEU A 141 9.58 0.74 -6.56
N LEU A 142 9.60 0.60 -7.88
CA LEU A 142 10.86 0.58 -8.65
C LEU A 142 11.55 1.96 -8.58
N ALA A 143 10.80 3.05 -8.77
CA ALA A 143 11.35 4.40 -8.66
C ALA A 143 11.87 4.70 -7.26
N ALA A 144 11.14 4.31 -6.20
CA ALA A 144 11.59 4.45 -4.83
C ALA A 144 12.89 3.67 -4.56
N THR A 145 12.96 2.44 -5.05
CA THR A 145 14.18 1.61 -4.95
C THR A 145 15.35 2.27 -5.67
N SER A 146 15.12 2.84 -6.86
CA SER A 146 16.14 3.57 -7.63
C SER A 146 16.68 4.80 -6.89
N GLU A 147 15.84 5.47 -6.09
CA GLU A 147 16.20 6.62 -5.25
C GLU A 147 16.76 6.19 -3.86
N GLY A 148 16.94 4.89 -3.63
CA GLY A 148 17.50 4.35 -2.38
C GLY A 148 16.50 4.30 -1.22
N LEU A 149 15.19 4.26 -1.51
CA LEU A 149 14.15 4.15 -0.52
C LEU A 149 13.68 2.70 -0.35
N GLY A 150 13.41 2.32 0.90
CA GLY A 150 12.68 1.10 1.23
C GLY A 150 11.17 1.36 1.21
N THR A 151 10.41 0.39 0.72
CA THR A 151 8.95 0.50 0.61
C THR A 151 8.25 -0.77 1.05
N VAL A 152 6.98 -0.64 1.43
CA VAL A 152 6.06 -1.75 1.68
C VAL A 152 4.65 -1.39 1.27
N PHE A 153 3.89 -2.36 0.79
CA PHE A 153 2.44 -2.24 0.71
C PHE A 153 1.80 -2.67 2.02
N HIS A 154 0.83 -1.87 2.46
CA HIS A 154 -0.11 -2.26 3.49
C HIS A 154 -1.52 -2.25 2.89
N ILE A 155 -2.21 -3.38 2.96
CA ILE A 155 -3.61 -3.51 2.57
C ILE A 155 -4.40 -3.59 3.87
N PRO A 156 -5.23 -2.57 4.18
CA PRO A 156 -6.06 -2.60 5.37
C PRO A 156 -7.09 -3.72 5.28
N VAL A 157 -7.28 -4.44 6.35
CA VAL A 157 -8.31 -5.48 6.52
C VAL A 157 -9.56 -4.89 7.13
#